data_ec211e64eea6f5cc7150fb8f24b33ee4
#
_entry.id   ec211e64eea6f5cc7150fb8f24b33ee4
#
_cell.length_a   1.000
_cell.length_b   1.000
_cell.length_c   1.000
_cell.angle_alpha   90.00
_cell.angle_beta   90.00
_cell.angle_gamma   90.00
#
_symmetry.space_group_name_H-M   'P 1'
#
loop_
_entity.id
_entity.type
_entity.pdbx_description
1 polymer ?
#
loop_
_entity_poly.entity_id
_entity_poly.type
_entity_poly.pdbx_seq_one_letter_code
_entity_poly.pdbx_strand_id
1 'polypeptide(L)'
;MHLAVQDLGVARGGFAVLEGLTFRVEAGTSLILRGPNGIGKTTLLRAIAGLQPPLNGSIDAPEDSIAYAAHSDGIKQALTVRENLEFWAAVFGTGDITGALDAFALQPLAQRPAGALSAGQKRRLGLARLLVSARPIWVLDEP
;
A
#
# COMPACT_ATOMS: atom_id res chain seq x y z
N MET A 1 13.85 11.91 4.11
CA MET A 1 13.37 10.56 3.77
C MET A 1 13.14 10.45 2.27
N HIS A 2 13.57 9.36 1.66
CA HIS A 2 13.40 9.14 0.23
C HIS A 2 13.31 7.66 -0.07
N LEU A 3 12.80 7.35 -1.25
CA LEU A 3 12.85 6.03 -1.86
C LEU A 3 13.71 6.16 -3.11
N ALA A 4 14.76 5.38 -3.21
CA ALA A 4 15.63 5.36 -4.39
C ALA A 4 15.67 3.96 -4.98
N VAL A 5 15.46 3.89 -6.29
CA VAL A 5 15.51 2.65 -7.06
C VAL A 5 16.61 2.81 -8.08
N GLN A 6 17.54 1.85 -8.13
CA GLN A 6 18.69 1.92 -9.02
C GLN A 6 18.88 0.62 -9.78
N ASP A 7 18.92 0.72 -11.10
CA ASP A 7 19.13 -0.38 -12.04
C ASP A 7 18.25 -1.59 -11.74
N LEU A 8 16.99 -1.33 -11.34
CA LEU A 8 16.09 -2.36 -10.88
C LEU A 8 15.54 -3.18 -12.05
N GLY A 9 15.64 -4.50 -11.91
CA GLY A 9 14.96 -5.44 -12.76
C GLY A 9 13.97 -6.24 -11.93
N VAL A 10 12.81 -6.54 -12.49
CA VAL A 10 11.79 -7.37 -11.84
C VAL A 10 11.33 -8.44 -12.81
N ALA A 11 10.96 -9.60 -12.25
CA ALA A 11 10.55 -10.77 -13.02
C ALA A 11 9.20 -11.28 -12.55
N ARG A 12 8.49 -11.91 -13.48
CA ARG A 12 7.24 -12.62 -13.19
C ARG A 12 7.28 -13.96 -13.90
N GLY A 13 7.03 -15.05 -13.14
CA GLY A 13 7.05 -16.39 -13.71
C GLY A 13 8.40 -16.77 -14.32
N GLY A 14 9.50 -16.25 -13.77
CA GLY A 14 10.85 -16.55 -14.26
C GLY A 14 11.30 -15.69 -15.44
N PHE A 15 10.47 -14.78 -15.93
CA PHE A 15 10.81 -13.90 -17.05
C PHE A 15 10.91 -12.45 -16.59
N ALA A 16 11.96 -11.75 -17.03
CA ALA A 16 12.11 -10.34 -16.76
C ALA A 16 10.97 -9.57 -17.44
N VAL A 17 10.25 -8.74 -16.68
CA VAL A 17 9.18 -7.89 -17.22
C VAL A 17 9.59 -6.43 -17.31
N LEU A 18 10.48 -5.98 -16.43
CA LEU A 18 11.06 -4.63 -16.46
C LEU A 18 12.54 -4.74 -16.08
N GLU A 19 13.37 -3.91 -16.69
CA GLU A 19 14.81 -3.90 -16.45
C GLU A 19 15.36 -2.48 -16.46
N GLY A 20 16.44 -2.27 -15.73
CA GLY A 20 17.21 -1.02 -15.77
C GLY A 20 16.46 0.19 -15.25
N LEU A 21 15.52 0.02 -14.34
CA LEU A 21 14.74 1.14 -13.81
C LEU A 21 15.52 1.89 -12.75
N THR A 22 15.63 3.20 -12.93
CA THR A 22 16.26 4.08 -11.97
C THR A 22 15.38 5.29 -11.76
N PHE A 23 14.97 5.53 -10.51
CA PHE A 23 14.20 6.72 -10.14
C PHE A 23 14.31 6.96 -8.64
N ARG A 24 13.87 8.14 -8.24
CA ARG A 24 13.89 8.57 -6.85
C ARG A 24 12.60 9.31 -6.53
N VAL A 25 12.05 9.05 -5.36
CA VAL A 25 10.86 9.74 -4.85
C VAL A 25 11.23 10.42 -3.54
N GLU A 26 11.13 11.74 -3.51
CA GLU A 26 11.45 12.53 -2.33
C GLU A 26 10.23 12.70 -1.44
N ALA A 27 10.45 13.02 -0.17
CA ALA A 27 9.38 13.30 0.77
C ALA A 27 8.49 14.43 0.24
N GLY A 28 7.18 14.27 0.41
CA GLY A 28 6.21 15.27 -0.03
C GLY A 28 5.89 15.22 -1.52
N THR A 29 6.42 14.24 -2.24
CA THR A 29 6.15 14.07 -3.67
C THR A 29 5.50 12.72 -3.94
N SER A 30 4.94 12.57 -5.13
CA SER A 30 4.41 11.29 -5.59
C SER A 30 4.90 10.99 -6.99
N LEU A 31 5.07 9.69 -7.27
CA LEU A 31 5.40 9.19 -8.59
C LEU A 31 4.24 8.33 -9.08
N ILE A 32 3.76 8.62 -10.28
CA ILE A 32 2.67 7.87 -10.89
C ILE A 32 3.23 6.99 -11.99
N LEU A 33 2.99 5.67 -11.88
CA LEU A 33 3.36 4.71 -12.92
C LEU A 33 2.19 4.55 -13.88
N ARG A 34 2.47 4.74 -15.16
CA ARG A 34 1.48 4.62 -16.22
C ARG A 34 1.93 3.59 -17.23
N GLY A 35 0.97 2.93 -17.84
CA GLY A 35 1.22 1.94 -18.88
C GLY A 35 0.06 0.97 -18.99
N PRO A 36 0.03 0.16 -20.06
CA PRO A 36 -1.02 -0.83 -20.23
C PRO A 36 -0.95 -1.91 -19.15
N ASN A 37 -2.08 -2.58 -18.93
CA ASN A 37 -2.14 -3.74 -18.03
C ASN A 37 -1.19 -4.83 -18.55
N GLY A 38 -0.52 -5.50 -17.62
CA GLY A 38 0.40 -6.57 -17.97
C GLY A 38 1.83 -6.13 -18.28
N ILE A 39 2.13 -4.82 -18.23
CA ILE A 39 3.50 -4.34 -18.49
C ILE A 39 4.46 -4.58 -17.31
N GLY A 40 3.92 -4.93 -16.15
CA GLY A 40 4.75 -5.20 -14.96
C GLY A 40 4.64 -4.18 -13.84
N LYS A 41 3.65 -3.30 -13.88
CA LYS A 41 3.46 -2.29 -12.83
C LYS A 41 3.24 -2.92 -11.45
N THR A 42 2.34 -3.89 -11.35
CA THR A 42 2.08 -4.61 -10.10
C THR A 42 3.33 -5.32 -9.62
N THR A 43 4.06 -5.97 -10.52
CA THR A 43 5.30 -6.67 -10.18
C THR A 43 6.33 -5.69 -9.61
N LEU A 44 6.48 -4.52 -10.23
CA LEU A 44 7.37 -3.48 -9.75
C LEU A 44 6.97 -3.00 -8.35
N LEU A 45 5.69 -2.69 -8.16
CA LEU A 45 5.20 -2.20 -6.87
C LEU A 45 5.39 -3.23 -5.77
N ARG A 46 5.17 -4.51 -6.06
CA ARG A 46 5.40 -5.59 -5.11
C ARG A 46 6.88 -5.71 -4.74
N ALA A 47 7.79 -5.56 -5.70
CA ALA A 47 9.22 -5.58 -5.42
C ALA A 47 9.61 -4.40 -4.53
N ILE A 48 9.12 -3.20 -4.81
CA ILE A 48 9.38 -2.02 -3.98
C ILE A 48 8.85 -2.21 -2.57
N ALA A 49 7.70 -2.83 -2.43
CA ALA A 49 7.10 -3.09 -1.11
C ALA A 49 7.76 -4.24 -0.35
N GLY A 50 8.72 -4.93 -0.95
CA GLY A 50 9.41 -6.05 -0.31
C GLY A 50 8.64 -7.36 -0.33
N LEU A 51 7.59 -7.46 -1.15
CA LEU A 51 6.76 -8.67 -1.24
C LEU A 51 7.35 -9.71 -2.20
N GLN A 52 8.30 -9.33 -3.01
CA GLN A 52 9.07 -10.24 -3.84
C GLN A 52 10.46 -9.67 -4.05
N PRO A 53 11.49 -10.52 -4.20
CA PRO A 53 12.83 -10.03 -4.45
C PRO A 53 12.95 -9.44 -5.86
N PRO A 54 13.76 -8.38 -6.03
CA PRO A 54 14.08 -7.91 -7.37
C PRO A 54 14.98 -8.91 -8.09
N LEU A 55 14.94 -8.90 -9.43
CA LEU A 55 15.82 -9.71 -10.23
C LEU A 55 17.26 -9.21 -10.12
N ASN A 56 17.44 -7.89 -10.17
CA ASN A 56 18.72 -7.22 -9.95
C ASN A 56 18.47 -5.77 -9.56
N GLY A 57 19.54 -5.04 -9.27
CA GLY A 57 19.44 -3.65 -8.83
C GLY A 57 19.17 -3.52 -7.34
N SER A 58 18.86 -2.31 -6.91
CA SER A 58 18.68 -2.01 -5.50
C SER A 58 17.48 -1.09 -5.26
N ILE A 59 16.88 -1.26 -4.08
CA ILE A 59 15.82 -0.40 -3.58
C ILE A 59 16.30 0.12 -2.23
N ASP A 60 16.45 1.44 -2.13
CA ASP A 60 16.93 2.09 -0.90
C ASP A 60 15.79 2.88 -0.27
N ALA A 61 15.39 2.46 0.90
CA ALA A 61 14.39 3.13 1.73
C ALA A 61 14.64 2.73 3.19
N PRO A 62 14.27 3.58 4.16
CA PRO A 62 14.41 3.20 5.57
C PRO A 62 13.66 1.91 5.87
N GLU A 63 14.17 1.15 6.81
CA GLU A 63 13.53 -0.10 7.24
C GLU A 63 12.11 0.18 7.78
N ASP A 64 11.17 -0.71 7.46
CA ASP A 64 9.79 -0.61 7.90
C ASP A 64 9.10 0.72 7.55
N SER A 65 9.51 1.34 6.44
CA SER A 65 8.99 2.64 6.03
C SER A 65 7.88 2.56 4.98
N ILE A 66 7.62 1.39 4.41
CA ILE A 66 6.70 1.24 3.29
C ILE A 66 5.42 0.53 3.71
N ALA A 67 4.28 1.14 3.36
CA ALA A 67 2.98 0.50 3.45
C ALA A 67 2.45 0.26 2.03
N TYR A 68 1.96 -0.96 1.78
CA TYR A 68 1.47 -1.38 0.47
C TYR A 68 -0.02 -1.60 0.51
N ALA A 69 -0.74 -1.03 -0.45
CA ALA A 69 -2.16 -1.25 -0.63
C ALA A 69 -2.43 -1.74 -2.05
N ALA A 70 -2.93 -2.96 -2.14
CA ALA A 70 -3.34 -3.57 -3.40
C ALA A 70 -4.84 -3.40 -3.60
N HIS A 71 -5.30 -3.82 -4.77
CA HIS A 71 -6.72 -3.82 -5.10
C HIS A 71 -7.57 -4.65 -4.11
N SER A 72 -7.03 -5.77 -3.64
CA SER A 72 -7.68 -6.65 -2.66
C SER A 72 -7.00 -6.50 -1.31
N ASP A 73 -7.48 -5.57 -0.50
CA ASP A 73 -6.81 -5.22 0.74
C ASP A 73 -7.31 -6.02 1.92
N GLY A 74 -7.04 -7.16 2.16
CA GLY A 74 -7.26 -7.92 3.41
C GLY A 74 -8.33 -7.38 4.37
N ILE A 75 -9.41 -6.78 3.86
CA ILE A 75 -10.52 -6.30 4.68
C ILE A 75 -11.25 -7.52 5.24
N LYS A 76 -11.44 -7.54 6.55
CA LYS A 76 -12.17 -8.59 7.24
C LYS A 76 -13.66 -8.22 7.23
N GLN A 77 -14.41 -8.85 6.32
CA GLN A 77 -15.80 -8.47 6.05
C GLN A 77 -16.74 -8.69 7.22
N ALA A 78 -16.45 -9.67 8.06
CA ALA A 78 -17.27 -9.95 9.24
C ALA A 78 -17.05 -8.97 10.40
N LEU A 79 -15.96 -8.23 10.37
CA LEU A 79 -15.66 -7.23 11.38
C LEU A 79 -16.18 -5.87 10.96
N THR A 80 -16.46 -5.01 11.94
CA THR A 80 -16.86 -3.63 11.66
C THR A 80 -15.68 -2.84 11.10
N VAL A 81 -15.97 -1.66 10.57
CA VAL A 81 -14.94 -0.71 10.12
C VAL A 81 -13.95 -0.43 11.26
N ARG A 82 -14.46 -0.11 12.45
CA ARG A 82 -13.63 0.16 13.63
C ARG A 82 -12.78 -1.04 13.97
N GLU A 83 -13.34 -2.23 14.01
CA GLU A 83 -12.62 -3.45 14.34
C GLU A 83 -11.51 -3.76 13.35
N ASN A 84 -11.75 -3.51 12.05
CA ASN A 84 -10.70 -3.65 11.03
C ASN A 84 -9.52 -2.73 11.33
N LEU A 85 -9.77 -1.46 11.61
CA LEU A 85 -8.71 -0.49 11.90
C LEU A 85 -7.99 -0.82 13.20
N GLU A 86 -8.72 -1.25 14.22
CA GLU A 86 -8.12 -1.68 15.49
C GLU A 86 -7.21 -2.89 15.32
N PHE A 87 -7.61 -3.83 14.47
CA PHE A 87 -6.77 -4.98 14.15
C PHE A 87 -5.44 -4.55 13.52
N TRP A 88 -5.49 -3.67 12.53
CA TRP A 88 -4.26 -3.22 11.89
C TRP A 88 -3.43 -2.33 12.81
N ALA A 89 -4.05 -1.53 13.65
CA ALA A 89 -3.33 -0.76 14.66
C ALA A 89 -2.54 -1.70 15.58
N ALA A 90 -3.12 -2.81 16.00
CA ALA A 90 -2.43 -3.81 16.81
C ALA A 90 -1.26 -4.44 16.05
N VAL A 91 -1.45 -4.76 14.76
CA VAL A 91 -0.40 -5.35 13.93
C VAL A 91 0.80 -4.40 13.78
N PHE A 92 0.54 -3.10 13.58
CA PHE A 92 1.60 -2.11 13.39
C PHE A 92 2.12 -1.52 14.69
N GLY A 93 1.53 -1.86 15.83
CA GLY A 93 1.95 -1.32 17.11
C GLY A 93 1.52 0.12 17.34
N THR A 94 0.52 0.61 16.59
CA THR A 94 -0.06 1.93 16.79
C THR A 94 -1.33 1.80 17.63
N GLY A 95 -1.78 2.86 18.28
CA GLY A 95 -2.88 2.74 19.23
C GLY A 95 -4.15 3.45 18.83
N ASP A 96 -4.03 4.61 18.19
CA ASP A 96 -5.17 5.49 17.93
C ASP A 96 -5.59 5.42 16.47
N ILE A 97 -6.88 5.10 16.24
CA ILE A 97 -7.46 5.01 14.92
C ILE A 97 -8.38 6.21 14.60
N THR A 98 -8.55 7.13 15.54
CA THR A 98 -9.48 8.27 15.37
C THR A 98 -9.08 9.12 14.16
N GLY A 99 -7.80 9.40 14.00
CA GLY A 99 -7.30 10.17 12.87
C GLY A 99 -7.61 9.52 11.53
N ALA A 100 -7.48 8.20 11.46
CA ALA A 100 -7.78 7.46 10.22
C ALA A 100 -9.29 7.47 9.92
N LEU A 101 -10.13 7.30 10.93
CA LEU A 101 -11.57 7.39 10.75
C LEU A 101 -12.00 8.78 10.25
N ASP A 102 -11.41 9.83 10.81
CA ASP A 102 -11.73 11.20 10.41
C ASP A 102 -11.21 11.53 9.01
N ALA A 103 -9.96 11.17 8.71
CA ALA A 103 -9.32 11.50 7.45
C ALA A 103 -10.06 10.91 6.25
N PHE A 104 -10.65 9.73 6.40
CA PHE A 104 -11.34 9.04 5.32
C PHE A 104 -12.87 9.05 5.48
N ALA A 105 -13.40 9.92 6.33
CA ALA A 105 -14.82 10.10 6.55
C ALA A 105 -15.54 8.78 6.91
N LEU A 106 -14.91 7.99 7.77
CA LEU A 106 -15.42 6.68 8.16
C LEU A 106 -16.16 6.67 9.51
N GLN A 107 -16.16 7.79 10.26
CA GLN A 107 -16.81 7.85 11.56
C GLN A 107 -18.28 7.40 11.52
N PRO A 108 -19.11 7.88 10.56
CA PRO A 108 -20.50 7.43 10.50
C PRO A 108 -20.66 5.95 10.20
N LEU A 109 -19.62 5.32 9.67
CA LEU A 109 -19.64 3.91 9.25
C LEU A 109 -18.91 3.00 10.24
N ALA A 110 -18.38 3.55 11.33
CA ALA A 110 -17.47 2.84 12.23
C ALA A 110 -18.04 1.53 12.76
N GLN A 111 -19.33 1.46 13.01
CA GLN A 111 -19.99 0.28 13.58
C GLN A 111 -20.61 -0.64 12.52
N ARG A 112 -20.48 -0.31 11.24
CA ARG A 112 -21.01 -1.17 10.18
C ARG A 112 -20.05 -2.30 9.88
N PRO A 113 -20.55 -3.52 9.62
CA PRO A 113 -19.69 -4.59 9.10
C PRO A 113 -19.06 -4.17 7.78
N ALA A 114 -17.77 -4.42 7.63
CA ALA A 114 -17.04 -4.00 6.42
C ALA A 114 -17.64 -4.64 5.16
N GLY A 115 -18.18 -5.84 5.27
CA GLY A 115 -18.84 -6.51 4.14
C GLY A 115 -20.07 -5.78 3.63
N ALA A 116 -20.69 -4.92 4.45
CA ALA A 116 -21.88 -4.16 4.05
C ALA A 116 -21.56 -2.82 3.39
N LEU A 117 -20.29 -2.47 3.27
CA LEU A 117 -19.86 -1.22 2.65
C LEU A 117 -19.98 -1.28 1.13
N SER A 118 -20.21 -0.11 0.51
CA SER A 118 -20.07 0.02 -0.94
C SER A 118 -18.61 -0.17 -1.36
N ALA A 119 -18.38 -0.35 -2.66
CA ALA A 119 -17.02 -0.50 -3.19
C ALA A 119 -16.15 0.73 -2.85
N GLY A 120 -16.71 1.93 -3.00
CA GLY A 120 -15.99 3.17 -2.66
C GLY A 120 -15.70 3.28 -1.17
N GLN A 121 -16.62 2.86 -0.32
CA GLN A 121 -16.42 2.85 1.13
C GLN A 121 -15.36 1.84 1.53
N LYS A 122 -15.35 0.65 0.91
CA LYS A 122 -14.30 -0.35 1.13
C LYS A 122 -12.94 0.19 0.71
N ARG A 123 -12.88 0.94 -0.40
CA ARG A 123 -11.65 1.56 -0.86
C ARG A 123 -11.13 2.55 0.20
N ARG A 124 -12.01 3.37 0.75
CA ARG A 124 -11.61 4.30 1.80
C ARG A 124 -11.09 3.56 3.04
N LEU A 125 -11.72 2.46 3.42
CA LEU A 125 -11.24 1.64 4.54
C LEU A 125 -9.85 1.08 4.26
N GLY A 126 -9.61 0.57 3.06
CA GLY A 126 -8.29 0.07 2.66
C GLY A 126 -7.22 1.16 2.72
N LEU A 127 -7.55 2.37 2.29
CA LEU A 127 -6.62 3.51 2.36
C LEU A 127 -6.39 3.97 3.81
N ALA A 128 -7.42 3.93 4.64
CA ALA A 128 -7.30 4.27 6.05
C ALA A 128 -6.29 3.37 6.77
N ARG A 129 -6.15 2.11 6.34
CA ARG A 129 -5.14 1.20 6.86
C ARG A 129 -3.73 1.76 6.71
N LEU A 130 -3.45 2.41 5.58
CA LEU A 130 -2.14 3.00 5.34
C LEU A 130 -1.81 4.08 6.37
N LEU A 131 -2.80 4.90 6.68
CA LEU A 131 -2.63 5.94 7.69
C LEU A 131 -2.41 5.32 9.08
N VAL A 132 -3.14 4.25 9.40
CA VAL A 132 -2.98 3.52 10.67
C VAL A 132 -1.59 2.92 10.78
N SER A 133 -0.97 2.52 9.67
CA SER A 133 0.37 1.94 9.68
C SER A 133 1.43 2.91 10.18
N ALA A 134 1.17 4.22 10.09
CA ALA A 134 2.13 5.29 10.40
C ALA A 134 3.43 5.21 9.59
N ARG A 135 3.43 4.49 8.48
CA ARG A 135 4.58 4.37 7.59
C ARG A 135 4.56 5.51 6.57
N PRO A 136 5.70 6.17 6.34
CA PRO A 136 5.72 7.39 5.53
C PRO A 136 5.67 7.18 4.02
N ILE A 137 6.00 5.98 3.53
CA ILE A 137 6.01 5.68 2.09
C ILE A 137 4.82 4.79 1.77
N TRP A 138 3.95 5.27 0.90
CA TRP A 138 2.76 4.52 0.48
C TRP A 138 2.95 4.03 -0.95
N VAL A 139 2.79 2.73 -1.15
CA VAL A 139 2.81 2.08 -2.46
C VAL A 139 1.39 1.64 -2.76
N LEU A 140 0.77 2.27 -3.75
CA LEU A 140 -0.63 2.06 -4.09
C LEU A 140 -0.72 1.38 -5.46
N ASP A 141 -1.38 0.23 -5.51
CA ASP A 141 -1.63 -0.50 -6.75
C ASP A 141 -3.12 -0.41 -7.07
N GLU A 142 -3.44 0.28 -8.16
CA GLU A 142 -4.82 0.55 -8.60
C GLU A 142 -5.67 1.18 -7.48
N PRO A 143 -5.26 2.33 -6.95
CA PRO A 143 -5.99 2.96 -5.86
C PRO A 143 -7.37 3.49 -6.22
#